data_8ad8990cf055cb69db23fac5dca69e50
#
_entry.id   8ad8990cf055cb69db23fac5dca69e50
#
_cell.length_a   1.000
_cell.length_b   1.000
_cell.length_c   1.000
_cell.angle_alpha   90.00
_cell.angle_beta   90.00
_cell.angle_gamma   90.00
#
_symmetry.space_group_name_H-M   'P 1'
#
loop_
_entity.id
_entity.type
_entity.pdbx_description
1 polymer ?
#
loop_
_entity_poly.entity_id
_entity_poly.type
_entity_poly.pdbx_seq_one_letter_code
_entity_poly.pdbx_strand_id
1 'polypeptide(L)'
;MAIDFRHWPSKVANILVYVTLLSGNLYSTFGGDQDQDSPYDSKHQSYITPASFTFYIWTLIHFLLGGMVVYQWFTDKVYEAVGWHFVMASLFNALWLGLWSSGQTFLAFIALFFATGAVSFIYYRLKDQDNAETLLDVIFLHLPFSLYHAWIFVLLITNLFAIISPIRSGGPSTFQVVFAIAGLAFIASTVIGYIEYKQGDVAGALVLAWYLFGVFDQQEQDAIHWTALGLGIAVAAYTLKPFVFRLVGRQTGETAPLLG
;
A
#
# COMPACT_ATOMS: atom_id res chain seq x y z
N MET A 1 -25.13 -8.74 16.56
CA MET A 1 -24.26 -9.71 15.86
C MET A 1 -23.86 -10.79 16.86
N ALA A 2 -24.03 -12.08 16.53
CA ALA A 2 -23.54 -13.19 17.36
C ALA A 2 -22.07 -13.46 17.00
N ILE A 3 -21.31 -13.92 18.00
CA ILE A 3 -19.91 -14.32 17.79
C ILE A 3 -19.89 -15.63 17.00
N ASP A 4 -19.10 -15.67 15.93
CA ASP A 4 -18.90 -16.85 15.10
C ASP A 4 -17.56 -17.51 15.41
N PHE A 5 -17.59 -18.74 15.90
CA PHE A 5 -16.39 -19.52 16.25
C PHE A 5 -15.90 -20.43 15.10
N ARG A 6 -16.54 -20.40 13.92
CA ARG A 6 -16.02 -21.13 12.77
C ARG A 6 -14.64 -20.60 12.40
N HIS A 7 -13.78 -21.48 11.94
CA HIS A 7 -12.40 -21.14 11.55
C HIS A 7 -11.58 -20.43 12.64
N TRP A 8 -11.89 -20.66 13.93
CA TRP A 8 -11.21 -20.02 15.06
C TRP A 8 -9.66 -20.10 15.01
N PRO A 9 -9.00 -21.18 14.49
CA PRO A 9 -7.54 -21.20 14.43
C PRO A 9 -6.96 -20.10 13.55
N SER A 10 -7.57 -19.82 12.39
CA SER A 10 -7.13 -18.71 11.54
C SER A 10 -7.44 -17.35 12.16
N LYS A 11 -8.57 -17.20 12.85
CA LYS A 11 -8.93 -15.96 13.56
C LYS A 11 -7.92 -15.64 14.67
N VAL A 12 -7.51 -16.65 15.45
CA VAL A 12 -6.46 -16.49 16.47
C VAL A 12 -5.11 -16.20 15.83
N ALA A 13 -4.73 -16.91 14.76
CA ALA A 13 -3.49 -16.65 14.04
C ALA A 13 -3.45 -15.21 13.51
N ASN A 14 -4.55 -14.69 12.95
CA ASN A 14 -4.66 -13.32 12.47
C ASN A 14 -4.45 -12.30 13.61
N ILE A 15 -4.97 -12.55 14.82
CA ILE A 15 -4.72 -11.70 16.00
C ILE A 15 -3.22 -11.70 16.33
N LEU A 16 -2.60 -12.87 16.43
CA LEU A 16 -1.19 -13.00 16.80
C LEU A 16 -0.27 -12.27 15.81
N VAL A 17 -0.45 -12.50 14.51
CA VAL A 17 0.38 -11.83 13.50
C VAL A 17 0.08 -10.33 13.40
N TYR A 18 -1.15 -9.90 13.63
CA TYR A 18 -1.50 -8.49 13.70
C TYR A 18 -0.79 -7.78 14.85
N VAL A 19 -0.82 -8.37 16.06
CA VAL A 19 -0.12 -7.82 17.24
C VAL A 19 1.38 -7.76 16.99
N THR A 20 1.97 -8.80 16.38
CA THR A 20 3.40 -8.83 16.01
C THR A 20 3.73 -7.70 15.01
N LEU A 21 2.93 -7.56 13.97
CA LEU A 21 3.13 -6.54 12.93
C LEU A 21 2.98 -5.12 13.51
N LEU A 22 1.93 -4.89 14.31
CA LEU A 22 1.70 -3.60 14.98
C LEU A 22 2.83 -3.27 15.94
N SER A 23 3.27 -4.22 16.77
CA SER A 23 4.37 -4.03 17.70
C SER A 23 5.68 -3.70 16.99
N GLY A 24 5.98 -4.38 15.87
CA GLY A 24 7.16 -4.11 15.06
C GLY A 24 7.15 -2.71 14.46
N ASN A 25 6.01 -2.27 13.94
CA ASN A 25 5.87 -0.91 13.39
C ASN A 25 5.92 0.17 14.50
N LEU A 26 5.30 -0.06 15.66
CA LEU A 26 5.37 0.87 16.79
C LEU A 26 6.80 0.97 17.33
N TYR A 27 7.50 -0.15 17.47
CA TYR A 27 8.91 -0.15 17.90
C TYR A 27 9.78 0.59 16.88
N SER A 28 9.57 0.38 15.61
CA SER A 28 10.26 1.08 14.52
C SER A 28 10.02 2.60 14.53
N THR A 29 8.84 3.04 14.97
CA THR A 29 8.46 4.46 14.97
C THR A 29 8.84 5.17 16.28
N PHE A 30 8.79 4.47 17.43
CA PHE A 30 8.92 5.09 18.76
C PHE A 30 10.01 4.48 19.64
N GLY A 31 10.56 3.33 19.28
CA GLY A 31 11.43 2.53 20.13
C GLY A 31 12.93 2.75 19.93
N GLY A 32 13.35 3.57 18.97
CA GLY A 32 14.75 3.91 18.75
C GLY A 32 15.25 4.99 19.73
N ASP A 33 16.55 4.95 20.08
CA ASP A 33 17.22 6.10 20.70
C ASP A 33 16.96 7.32 19.81
N GLN A 34 16.73 8.50 20.42
CA GLN A 34 16.41 9.76 19.72
C GLN A 34 17.46 10.17 18.67
N ASP A 35 18.63 9.53 18.66
CA ASP A 35 19.70 9.67 17.67
C ASP A 35 19.71 8.58 16.59
N GLN A 36 18.80 7.59 16.62
CA GLN A 36 18.63 6.63 15.53
C GLN A 36 17.47 7.06 14.64
N ASP A 37 17.84 7.51 13.45
CA ASP A 37 16.92 7.75 12.36
C ASP A 37 15.89 6.61 12.23
N SER A 38 14.61 6.97 12.08
CA SER A 38 13.54 6.01 11.75
C SER A 38 14.05 5.04 10.67
N PRO A 39 13.69 3.75 10.70
CA PRO A 39 14.10 2.81 9.63
C PRO A 39 13.69 3.28 8.24
N TYR A 40 12.84 4.29 8.17
CA TYR A 40 12.44 4.95 6.94
C TYR A 40 13.28 6.19 6.60
N ASP A 41 14.17 6.66 7.54
CA ASP A 41 14.84 7.95 7.48
C ASP A 41 16.23 7.82 6.97
N SER A 42 16.81 7.25 6.20
CA SER A 42 18.13 7.65 5.70
C SER A 42 19.12 6.60 5.26
N LYS A 43 19.11 5.41 5.83
CA LYS A 43 20.24 4.49 5.53
C LYS A 43 20.16 3.92 4.11
N HIS A 44 18.96 3.88 3.50
CA HIS A 44 18.74 3.21 2.21
C HIS A 44 17.90 4.05 1.26
N GLN A 45 18.15 5.35 1.22
CA GLN A 45 17.42 6.28 0.35
C GLN A 45 17.78 6.09 -1.13
N SER A 46 16.79 6.31 -1.96
CA SER A 46 16.88 6.40 -3.41
C SER A 46 16.24 7.70 -3.90
N TYR A 47 16.41 8.00 -5.17
CA TYR A 47 15.82 9.19 -5.78
C TYR A 47 14.29 9.11 -6.01
N ILE A 48 13.64 8.08 -5.48
CA ILE A 48 12.17 7.98 -5.39
C ILE A 48 11.69 7.71 -3.96
N THR A 49 12.58 7.77 -2.96
CA THR A 49 12.19 7.65 -1.56
C THR A 49 11.34 8.85 -1.17
N PRO A 50 10.14 8.65 -0.59
CA PRO A 50 9.27 9.73 -0.15
C PRO A 50 9.67 10.26 1.22
N ALA A 51 9.19 11.44 1.58
CA ALA A 51 9.39 12.04 2.90
C ALA A 51 8.78 11.19 4.02
N SER A 52 9.36 11.30 5.22
CA SER A 52 9.01 10.46 6.39
C SER A 52 7.53 10.54 6.77
N PHE A 53 6.88 11.68 6.63
CA PHE A 53 5.46 11.83 6.95
C PHE A 53 4.56 10.89 6.11
N THR A 54 5.02 10.50 4.93
CA THR A 54 4.28 9.61 4.03
C THR A 54 4.01 8.25 4.67
N PHE A 55 4.91 7.81 5.55
CA PHE A 55 4.78 6.53 6.27
C PHE A 55 3.70 6.53 7.36
N TYR A 56 3.13 7.70 7.73
CA TYR A 56 1.98 7.74 8.64
C TYR A 56 0.73 7.01 8.11
N ILE A 57 0.69 6.71 6.81
CA ILE A 57 -0.34 5.84 6.23
C ILE A 57 -0.40 4.46 6.91
N TRP A 58 0.73 3.97 7.45
CA TRP A 58 0.75 2.74 8.25
C TRP A 58 -0.19 2.80 9.45
N THR A 59 -0.29 3.96 10.11
CA THR A 59 -1.21 4.14 11.23
C THR A 59 -2.65 3.88 10.82
N LEU A 60 -3.07 4.41 9.66
CA LEU A 60 -4.41 4.19 9.12
C LEU A 60 -4.61 2.72 8.73
N ILE A 61 -3.64 2.12 8.03
CA ILE A 61 -3.71 0.71 7.62
C ILE A 61 -3.83 -0.19 8.85
N HIS A 62 -2.98 0.01 9.88
CA HIS A 62 -3.03 -0.81 11.10
C HIS A 62 -4.32 -0.62 11.89
N PHE A 63 -4.83 0.61 11.96
CA PHE A 63 -6.13 0.87 12.60
C PHE A 63 -7.25 0.06 11.93
N LEU A 64 -7.31 0.08 10.60
CA LEU A 64 -8.31 -0.64 9.82
C LEU A 64 -8.12 -2.17 9.89
N LEU A 65 -6.88 -2.66 9.84
CA LEU A 65 -6.57 -4.08 10.03
C LEU A 65 -6.94 -4.56 11.44
N GLY A 66 -6.76 -3.72 12.46
CA GLY A 66 -7.26 -3.99 13.82
C GLY A 66 -8.78 -4.14 13.85
N GLY A 67 -9.50 -3.27 13.15
CA GLY A 67 -10.94 -3.41 12.94
C GLY A 67 -11.32 -4.70 12.22
N MET A 68 -10.57 -5.10 11.19
CA MET A 68 -10.77 -6.37 10.48
C MET A 68 -10.57 -7.58 11.42
N VAL A 69 -9.52 -7.57 12.25
CA VAL A 69 -9.23 -8.64 13.22
C VAL A 69 -10.33 -8.79 14.28
N VAL A 70 -11.02 -7.69 14.63
CA VAL A 70 -12.23 -7.74 15.46
C VAL A 70 -13.43 -8.21 14.64
N TYR A 71 -13.61 -7.66 13.45
CA TYR A 71 -14.78 -7.93 12.58
C TYR A 71 -14.87 -9.42 12.16
N GLN A 72 -13.75 -10.12 11.99
CA GLN A 72 -13.71 -11.55 11.65
C GLN A 72 -14.48 -12.45 12.62
N TRP A 73 -14.77 -12.00 13.86
CA TRP A 73 -15.54 -12.76 14.83
C TRP A 73 -17.04 -12.68 14.62
N PHE A 74 -17.49 -11.82 13.72
CA PHE A 74 -18.91 -11.57 13.45
C PHE A 74 -19.34 -11.93 12.03
N THR A 75 -18.40 -12.37 11.18
CA THR A 75 -18.67 -12.73 9.78
C THR A 75 -17.65 -13.75 9.27
N ASP A 76 -18.09 -14.63 8.37
CA ASP A 76 -17.17 -15.56 7.65
C ASP A 76 -16.53 -14.92 6.43
N LYS A 77 -17.06 -13.79 5.93
CA LYS A 77 -16.52 -13.10 4.75
C LYS A 77 -15.02 -12.81 4.88
N VAL A 78 -14.54 -12.48 6.10
CA VAL A 78 -13.11 -12.26 6.34
C VAL A 78 -12.31 -13.54 6.09
N TYR A 79 -12.76 -14.69 6.59
CA TYR A 79 -12.08 -15.96 6.33
C TYR A 79 -12.09 -16.32 4.84
N GLU A 80 -13.24 -16.16 4.19
CA GLU A 80 -13.40 -16.46 2.77
C GLU A 80 -12.50 -15.62 1.88
N ALA A 81 -12.33 -14.33 2.18
CA ALA A 81 -11.51 -13.43 1.40
C ALA A 81 -10.02 -13.49 1.78
N VAL A 82 -9.73 -13.51 3.08
CA VAL A 82 -8.39 -13.30 3.63
C VAL A 82 -7.70 -14.64 3.93
N GLY A 83 -8.41 -15.58 4.57
CA GLY A 83 -7.90 -16.91 4.92
C GLY A 83 -6.55 -16.83 5.65
N TRP A 84 -5.59 -17.66 5.24
CA TRP A 84 -4.23 -17.70 5.77
C TRP A 84 -3.27 -16.70 5.08
N HIS A 85 -3.72 -16.02 4.02
CA HIS A 85 -2.85 -15.09 3.28
C HIS A 85 -2.48 -13.87 4.11
N PHE A 86 -3.34 -13.44 5.05
CA PHE A 86 -3.01 -12.36 5.98
C PHE A 86 -1.87 -12.76 6.94
N VAL A 87 -1.86 -14.01 7.40
CA VAL A 87 -0.75 -14.54 8.21
C VAL A 87 0.55 -14.49 7.41
N MET A 88 0.54 -14.96 6.16
CA MET A 88 1.72 -14.91 5.28
C MET A 88 2.16 -13.47 5.03
N ALA A 89 1.24 -12.57 4.66
CA ALA A 89 1.53 -11.17 4.41
C ALA A 89 2.19 -10.51 5.62
N SER A 90 1.62 -10.72 6.82
CA SER A 90 2.11 -10.13 8.07
C SER A 90 3.49 -10.66 8.47
N LEU A 91 3.73 -11.97 8.35
CA LEU A 91 5.03 -12.57 8.66
C LEU A 91 6.12 -12.07 7.72
N PHE A 92 5.85 -12.03 6.41
CA PHE A 92 6.83 -11.51 5.45
C PHE A 92 7.04 -9.99 5.60
N ASN A 93 6.00 -9.23 5.97
CA ASN A 93 6.15 -7.80 6.26
C ASN A 93 7.01 -7.57 7.53
N ALA A 94 6.77 -8.33 8.60
CA ALA A 94 7.60 -8.25 9.80
C ALA A 94 9.07 -8.65 9.51
N LEU A 95 9.28 -9.70 8.70
CA LEU A 95 10.60 -10.11 8.26
C LEU A 95 11.27 -9.01 7.42
N TRP A 96 10.52 -8.39 6.49
CA TRP A 96 11.01 -7.24 5.73
C TRP A 96 11.49 -6.12 6.64
N LEU A 97 10.73 -5.73 7.64
CA LEU A 97 11.08 -4.64 8.56
C LEU A 97 12.40 -4.93 9.30
N GLY A 98 12.57 -6.16 9.82
CA GLY A 98 13.78 -6.57 10.51
C GLY A 98 15.01 -6.61 9.58
N LEU A 99 14.86 -7.14 8.37
CA LEU A 99 15.93 -7.18 7.38
C LEU A 99 16.31 -5.79 6.86
N TRP A 100 15.31 -4.93 6.64
CA TRP A 100 15.53 -3.54 6.24
C TRP A 100 16.31 -2.77 7.30
N SER A 101 15.88 -2.83 8.56
CA SER A 101 16.55 -2.17 9.69
C SER A 101 17.99 -2.68 9.91
N SER A 102 18.26 -3.96 9.62
CA SER A 102 19.61 -4.55 9.70
C SER A 102 20.48 -4.28 8.47
N GLY A 103 20.01 -3.53 7.48
CA GLY A 103 20.77 -3.19 6.28
C GLY A 103 20.81 -4.29 5.21
N GLN A 104 20.06 -5.36 5.37
CA GLN A 104 20.02 -6.46 4.41
C GLN A 104 18.99 -6.20 3.30
N THR A 105 19.20 -5.13 2.52
CA THR A 105 18.22 -4.57 1.57
C THR A 105 17.77 -5.57 0.51
N PHE A 106 18.63 -6.44 0.01
CA PHE A 106 18.26 -7.46 -0.98
C PHE A 106 17.32 -8.53 -0.39
N LEU A 107 17.63 -9.03 0.80
CA LEU A 107 16.76 -10.00 1.48
C LEU A 107 15.45 -9.35 1.92
N ALA A 108 15.50 -8.08 2.34
CA ALA A 108 14.32 -7.27 2.63
C ALA A 108 13.42 -7.17 1.38
N PHE A 109 13.98 -6.89 0.21
CA PHE A 109 13.22 -6.86 -1.04
C PHE A 109 12.53 -8.20 -1.33
N ILE A 110 13.21 -9.33 -1.13
CA ILE A 110 12.61 -10.65 -1.33
C ILE A 110 11.45 -10.88 -0.35
N ALA A 111 11.62 -10.54 0.93
CA ALA A 111 10.55 -10.65 1.91
C ALA A 111 9.35 -9.77 1.55
N LEU A 112 9.60 -8.53 1.14
CA LEU A 112 8.55 -7.60 0.73
C LEU A 112 7.84 -8.05 -0.55
N PHE A 113 8.55 -8.70 -1.48
CA PHE A 113 7.96 -9.28 -2.69
C PHE A 113 6.92 -10.37 -2.33
N PHE A 114 7.24 -11.26 -1.40
CA PHE A 114 6.29 -12.27 -0.95
C PHE A 114 5.12 -11.66 -0.15
N ALA A 115 5.40 -10.67 0.69
CA ALA A 115 4.34 -9.92 1.38
C ALA A 115 3.39 -9.25 0.38
N THR A 116 3.94 -8.58 -0.64
CA THR A 116 3.16 -7.93 -1.71
C THR A 116 2.31 -8.95 -2.46
N GLY A 117 2.86 -10.12 -2.79
CA GLY A 117 2.12 -11.20 -3.44
C GLY A 117 0.93 -11.70 -2.61
N ALA A 118 1.13 -11.88 -1.30
CA ALA A 118 0.06 -12.33 -0.40
C ALA A 118 -1.04 -11.25 -0.23
N VAL A 119 -0.66 -9.97 -0.10
CA VAL A 119 -1.63 -8.85 -0.05
C VAL A 119 -2.38 -8.71 -1.37
N SER A 120 -1.67 -8.83 -2.51
CA SER A 120 -2.30 -8.77 -3.84
C SER A 120 -3.32 -9.88 -4.02
N PHE A 121 -3.03 -11.10 -3.56
CA PHE A 121 -3.99 -12.21 -3.62
C PHE A 121 -5.28 -11.85 -2.87
N ILE A 122 -5.18 -11.31 -1.65
CA ILE A 122 -6.35 -10.90 -0.86
C ILE A 122 -7.11 -9.78 -1.60
N TYR A 123 -6.39 -8.77 -2.08
CA TYR A 123 -6.95 -7.62 -2.79
C TYR A 123 -7.77 -8.03 -4.01
N TYR A 124 -7.19 -8.85 -4.90
CA TYR A 124 -7.88 -9.29 -6.11
C TYR A 124 -9.05 -10.23 -5.79
N ARG A 125 -8.92 -11.08 -4.78
CA ARG A 125 -10.01 -11.93 -4.33
C ARG A 125 -11.20 -11.11 -3.81
N LEU A 126 -10.95 -10.05 -3.05
CA LEU A 126 -12.00 -9.12 -2.61
C LEU A 126 -12.67 -8.41 -3.78
N LYS A 127 -11.89 -7.99 -4.79
CA LYS A 127 -12.43 -7.38 -6.01
C LYS A 127 -13.25 -8.37 -6.85
N ASP A 128 -12.88 -9.65 -6.86
CA ASP A 128 -13.60 -10.68 -7.62
C ASP A 128 -14.92 -11.10 -6.96
N GLN A 129 -14.97 -11.13 -5.64
CA GLN A 129 -16.13 -11.59 -4.90
C GLN A 129 -17.25 -10.54 -4.79
N ASP A 130 -16.91 -9.25 -4.91
CA ASP A 130 -17.83 -8.09 -4.79
C ASP A 130 -18.86 -8.22 -3.64
N ASN A 131 -18.39 -8.68 -2.48
CA ASN A 131 -19.21 -9.06 -1.33
C ASN A 131 -19.38 -7.94 -0.28
N ALA A 132 -19.17 -6.67 -0.65
CA ALA A 132 -19.38 -5.53 0.21
C ALA A 132 -20.89 -5.21 0.35
N GLU A 133 -21.59 -5.97 1.19
CA GLU A 133 -23.05 -5.79 1.42
C GLU A 133 -23.34 -4.74 2.49
N THR A 134 -22.38 -4.52 3.39
CA THR A 134 -22.56 -3.59 4.52
C THR A 134 -21.44 -2.55 4.54
N LEU A 135 -21.69 -1.42 5.22
CA LEU A 135 -20.64 -0.42 5.46
C LEU A 135 -19.45 -1.00 6.25
N LEU A 136 -19.69 -1.97 7.13
CA LEU A 136 -18.62 -2.63 7.89
C LEU A 136 -17.73 -3.49 6.98
N ASP A 137 -18.30 -4.15 5.97
CA ASP A 137 -17.52 -4.86 4.95
C ASP A 137 -16.60 -3.89 4.20
N VAL A 138 -17.13 -2.73 3.81
CA VAL A 138 -16.32 -1.70 3.13
C VAL A 138 -15.19 -1.22 4.03
N ILE A 139 -15.47 -0.86 5.29
CA ILE A 139 -14.50 -0.22 6.19
C ILE A 139 -13.47 -1.23 6.72
N PHE A 140 -13.89 -2.45 7.10
CA PHE A 140 -13.02 -3.39 7.82
C PHE A 140 -12.58 -4.60 6.98
N LEU A 141 -13.03 -4.71 5.72
CA LEU A 141 -12.59 -5.77 4.85
C LEU A 141 -11.99 -5.21 3.54
N HIS A 142 -12.69 -4.34 2.81
CA HIS A 142 -12.19 -3.83 1.53
C HIS A 142 -11.16 -2.71 1.69
N LEU A 143 -11.45 -1.69 2.49
CA LEU A 143 -10.60 -0.51 2.64
C LEU A 143 -9.19 -0.82 3.17
N PRO A 144 -8.98 -1.65 4.22
CA PRO A 144 -7.64 -1.96 4.70
C PRO A 144 -6.77 -2.62 3.62
N PHE A 145 -7.32 -3.54 2.84
CA PHE A 145 -6.54 -4.21 1.79
C PHE A 145 -6.37 -3.37 0.53
N SER A 146 -7.26 -2.44 0.26
CA SER A 146 -7.10 -1.41 -0.78
C SER A 146 -5.89 -0.52 -0.48
N LEU A 147 -5.85 0.07 0.72
CA LEU A 147 -4.74 0.92 1.16
C LEU A 147 -3.43 0.12 1.28
N TYR A 148 -3.49 -1.07 1.88
CA TYR A 148 -2.31 -1.91 2.09
C TYR A 148 -1.71 -2.38 0.78
N HIS A 149 -2.54 -2.80 -0.19
CA HIS A 149 -2.07 -3.24 -1.50
C HIS A 149 -1.34 -2.11 -2.24
N ALA A 150 -1.91 -0.93 -2.29
CA ALA A 150 -1.29 0.21 -2.96
C ALA A 150 0.00 0.65 -2.23
N TRP A 151 -0.01 0.68 -0.90
CA TRP A 151 1.15 1.08 -0.12
C TRP A 151 2.31 0.09 -0.21
N ILE A 152 2.04 -1.22 -0.05
CA ILE A 152 3.09 -2.23 -0.13
C ILE A 152 3.69 -2.33 -1.55
N PHE A 153 2.87 -2.05 -2.58
CA PHE A 153 3.33 -1.97 -3.97
C PHE A 153 4.34 -0.84 -4.16
N VAL A 154 4.04 0.39 -3.73
CA VAL A 154 5.00 1.50 -3.88
C VAL A 154 6.25 1.27 -3.03
N LEU A 155 6.13 0.65 -1.84
CA LEU A 155 7.28 0.25 -1.04
C LEU A 155 8.16 -0.78 -1.74
N LEU A 156 7.57 -1.76 -2.43
CA LEU A 156 8.33 -2.76 -3.19
C LEU A 156 9.18 -2.09 -4.28
N ILE A 157 8.60 -1.14 -5.01
CA ILE A 157 9.33 -0.37 -6.03
C ILE A 157 10.41 0.51 -5.37
N THR A 158 10.09 1.18 -4.27
CA THR A 158 11.08 2.00 -3.52
C THR A 158 12.25 1.16 -3.02
N ASN A 159 11.99 -0.05 -2.50
CA ASN A 159 13.04 -1.00 -2.09
C ASN A 159 13.93 -1.42 -3.26
N LEU A 160 13.33 -1.71 -4.43
CA LEU A 160 14.08 -2.03 -5.64
C LEU A 160 15.02 -0.88 -6.02
N PHE A 161 14.53 0.34 -5.99
CA PHE A 161 15.34 1.53 -6.28
C PHE A 161 16.44 1.77 -5.25
N ALA A 162 16.20 1.48 -3.98
CA ALA A 162 17.24 1.56 -2.94
C ALA A 162 18.42 0.58 -3.20
N ILE A 163 18.15 -0.55 -3.87
CA ILE A 163 19.19 -1.53 -4.24
C ILE A 163 19.94 -1.09 -5.49
N ILE A 164 19.22 -0.69 -6.56
CA ILE A 164 19.84 -0.48 -7.88
C ILE A 164 20.27 0.96 -8.14
N SER A 165 19.68 1.92 -7.43
CA SER A 165 19.94 3.36 -7.61
C SER A 165 19.99 4.11 -6.27
N PRO A 166 20.84 3.70 -5.31
CA PRO A 166 20.94 4.40 -4.03
C PRO A 166 21.51 5.81 -4.22
N ILE A 167 21.16 6.71 -3.29
CA ILE A 167 21.74 8.06 -3.23
C ILE A 167 23.23 7.96 -2.89
N ARG A 168 24.04 8.71 -3.61
CA ARG A 168 25.50 8.80 -3.42
C ARG A 168 25.93 10.25 -3.25
N SER A 169 27.08 10.47 -2.60
CA SER A 169 27.72 11.78 -2.51
C SER A 169 28.04 12.32 -3.91
N GLY A 170 27.71 13.60 -4.19
CA GLY A 170 27.96 14.25 -5.47
C GLY A 170 26.74 14.43 -6.39
N GLY A 171 25.57 14.06 -5.91
CA GLY A 171 24.30 14.21 -6.64
C GLY A 171 24.03 13.09 -7.66
N PRO A 172 22.83 13.06 -8.27
CA PRO A 172 22.45 12.03 -9.20
C PRO A 172 23.13 12.20 -10.57
N SER A 173 23.51 11.09 -11.17
CA SER A 173 23.87 11.06 -12.60
C SER A 173 22.60 11.25 -13.45
N THR A 174 22.78 11.68 -14.72
CA THR A 174 21.67 11.78 -15.68
C THR A 174 20.90 10.47 -15.80
N PHE A 175 21.60 9.33 -15.78
CA PHE A 175 20.96 8.02 -15.80
C PHE A 175 20.04 7.81 -14.58
N GLN A 176 20.49 8.14 -13.39
CA GLN A 176 19.70 7.99 -12.16
C GLN A 176 18.47 8.89 -12.16
N VAL A 177 18.59 10.13 -12.69
CA VAL A 177 17.44 11.04 -12.85
C VAL A 177 16.40 10.45 -13.80
N VAL A 178 16.83 10.02 -15.00
CA VAL A 178 15.92 9.42 -15.99
C VAL A 178 15.29 8.14 -15.45
N PHE A 179 16.06 7.31 -14.76
CA PHE A 179 15.57 6.08 -14.16
C PHE A 179 14.56 6.34 -13.04
N ALA A 180 14.79 7.35 -12.18
CA ALA A 180 13.85 7.76 -11.15
C ALA A 180 12.53 8.27 -11.78
N ILE A 181 12.61 9.13 -12.80
CA ILE A 181 11.44 9.63 -13.53
C ILE A 181 10.65 8.48 -14.16
N ALA A 182 11.32 7.51 -14.77
CA ALA A 182 10.66 6.33 -15.33
C ALA A 182 9.96 5.50 -14.24
N GLY A 183 10.58 5.33 -13.08
CA GLY A 183 9.98 4.66 -11.92
C GLY A 183 8.74 5.37 -11.39
N LEU A 184 8.79 6.71 -11.26
CA LEU A 184 7.64 7.51 -10.83
C LEU A 184 6.51 7.46 -11.87
N ALA A 185 6.83 7.53 -13.16
CA ALA A 185 5.85 7.39 -14.24
C ALA A 185 5.20 5.99 -14.25
N PHE A 186 5.98 4.94 -13.98
CA PHE A 186 5.45 3.59 -13.82
C PHE A 186 4.48 3.51 -12.65
N ILE A 187 4.86 4.00 -11.46
CA ILE A 187 3.96 4.04 -10.28
C ILE A 187 2.69 4.82 -10.62
N ALA A 188 2.81 6.02 -11.19
CA ALA A 188 1.65 6.84 -11.56
C ALA A 188 0.72 6.14 -12.55
N SER A 189 1.25 5.42 -13.54
CA SER A 189 0.46 4.72 -14.56
C SER A 189 -0.45 3.63 -13.97
N THR A 190 -0.09 3.06 -12.82
CA THR A 190 -0.89 2.02 -12.15
C THR A 190 -2.22 2.55 -11.61
N VAL A 191 -2.41 3.88 -11.51
CA VAL A 191 -3.70 4.49 -11.18
C VAL A 191 -4.80 4.04 -12.12
N ILE A 192 -4.46 3.79 -13.40
CA ILE A 192 -5.41 3.29 -14.39
C ILE A 192 -5.97 1.94 -13.94
N GLY A 193 -5.09 1.02 -13.49
CA GLY A 193 -5.52 -0.27 -12.95
C GLY A 193 -6.44 -0.13 -11.73
N TYR A 194 -6.10 0.77 -10.79
CA TYR A 194 -6.96 0.99 -9.63
C TYR A 194 -8.33 1.55 -9.99
N ILE A 195 -8.43 2.47 -10.93
CA ILE A 195 -9.68 3.16 -11.26
C ILE A 195 -10.53 2.38 -12.29
N GLU A 196 -9.90 1.71 -13.26
CA GLU A 196 -10.63 1.05 -14.35
C GLU A 196 -10.95 -0.43 -14.08
N TYR A 197 -10.24 -1.06 -13.14
CA TYR A 197 -10.50 -2.48 -12.85
C TYR A 197 -11.77 -2.66 -12.03
N LYS A 198 -12.74 -3.40 -12.58
CA LYS A 198 -14.03 -3.71 -11.95
C LYS A 198 -14.77 -2.45 -11.43
N GLN A 199 -15.12 -2.43 -10.13
CA GLN A 199 -15.83 -1.31 -9.49
C GLN A 199 -14.92 -0.09 -9.24
N GLY A 200 -13.65 -0.18 -9.63
CA GLY A 200 -12.67 0.84 -9.32
C GLY A 200 -12.23 0.83 -7.84
N ASP A 201 -11.14 1.54 -7.57
CA ASP A 201 -10.58 1.65 -6.23
C ASP A 201 -9.96 3.04 -6.02
N VAL A 202 -10.78 3.98 -5.60
CA VAL A 202 -10.35 5.36 -5.33
C VAL A 202 -9.38 5.41 -4.15
N ALA A 203 -9.57 4.56 -3.13
CA ALA A 203 -8.73 4.57 -1.94
C ALA A 203 -7.29 4.13 -2.25
N GLY A 204 -7.12 3.02 -3.00
CA GLY A 204 -5.81 2.58 -3.47
C GLY A 204 -5.16 3.59 -4.42
N ALA A 205 -5.94 4.20 -5.31
CA ALA A 205 -5.45 5.25 -6.20
C ALA A 205 -4.95 6.50 -5.45
N LEU A 206 -5.62 6.92 -4.38
CA LEU A 206 -5.19 8.05 -3.54
C LEU A 206 -3.88 7.78 -2.81
N VAL A 207 -3.56 6.52 -2.48
CA VAL A 207 -2.25 6.16 -1.90
C VAL A 207 -1.12 6.46 -2.87
N LEU A 208 -1.33 6.24 -4.18
CA LEU A 208 -0.31 6.58 -5.19
C LEU A 208 -0.06 8.09 -5.25
N ALA A 209 -1.13 8.91 -5.20
CA ALA A 209 -1.00 10.36 -5.14
C ALA A 209 -0.27 10.80 -3.87
N TRP A 210 -0.64 10.24 -2.71
CA TRP A 210 0.02 10.49 -1.42
C TRP A 210 1.51 10.20 -1.48
N TYR A 211 1.90 9.04 -2.03
CA TYR A 211 3.29 8.67 -2.22
C TYR A 211 4.04 9.67 -3.12
N LEU A 212 3.45 10.06 -4.26
CA LEU A 212 4.06 11.00 -5.19
C LEU A 212 4.25 12.40 -4.58
N PHE A 213 3.30 12.86 -3.77
CA PHE A 213 3.47 14.11 -2.99
C PHE A 213 4.57 13.99 -1.94
N GLY A 214 4.73 12.82 -1.32
CA GLY A 214 5.86 12.58 -0.42
C GLY A 214 7.21 12.56 -1.14
N VAL A 215 7.27 12.03 -2.37
CA VAL A 215 8.49 12.11 -3.19
C VAL A 215 8.77 13.56 -3.60
N PHE A 216 7.74 14.32 -3.98
CA PHE A 216 7.88 15.76 -4.25
C PHE A 216 8.51 16.50 -3.06
N ASP A 217 8.03 16.26 -1.85
CA ASP A 217 8.53 16.92 -0.64
C ASP A 217 9.98 16.53 -0.31
N GLN A 218 10.36 15.27 -0.53
CA GLN A 218 11.68 14.74 -0.15
C GLN A 218 12.79 15.06 -1.15
N GLN A 219 12.49 15.09 -2.45
CA GLN A 219 13.52 15.12 -3.47
C GLN A 219 13.88 16.55 -3.87
N GLU A 220 15.16 16.91 -3.77
CA GLU A 220 15.67 18.25 -4.09
C GLU A 220 16.07 18.41 -5.56
N GLN A 221 16.26 17.30 -6.29
CA GLN A 221 16.63 17.34 -7.69
C GLN A 221 15.45 17.82 -8.55
N ASP A 222 15.57 18.97 -9.18
CA ASP A 222 14.48 19.69 -9.87
C ASP A 222 13.64 18.81 -10.80
N ALA A 223 14.27 18.00 -11.66
CA ALA A 223 13.55 17.18 -12.62
C ALA A 223 12.72 16.08 -11.92
N ILE A 224 13.20 15.50 -10.83
CA ILE A 224 12.49 14.48 -10.05
C ILE A 224 11.39 15.17 -9.23
N HIS A 225 11.73 16.24 -8.53
CA HIS A 225 10.83 17.03 -7.69
C HIS A 225 9.57 17.46 -8.45
N TRP A 226 9.75 18.19 -9.57
CA TRP A 226 8.62 18.69 -10.35
C TRP A 226 7.88 17.60 -11.12
N THR A 227 8.56 16.52 -11.52
CA THR A 227 7.89 15.35 -12.10
C THR A 227 6.99 14.66 -11.08
N ALA A 228 7.46 14.48 -9.84
CA ALA A 228 6.66 13.87 -8.77
C ALA A 228 5.41 14.70 -8.48
N LEU A 229 5.53 16.04 -8.42
CA LEU A 229 4.37 16.93 -8.24
C LEU A 229 3.38 16.80 -9.41
N GLY A 230 3.87 16.90 -10.66
CA GLY A 230 3.02 16.81 -11.84
C GLY A 230 2.27 15.49 -11.93
N LEU A 231 2.96 14.38 -11.68
CA LEU A 231 2.35 13.05 -11.63
C LEU A 231 1.40 12.90 -10.45
N GLY A 232 1.74 13.43 -9.26
CA GLY A 232 0.85 13.42 -8.10
C GLY A 232 -0.47 14.14 -8.35
N ILE A 233 -0.42 15.32 -8.98
CA ILE A 233 -1.62 16.06 -9.40
C ILE A 233 -2.41 15.29 -10.46
N ALA A 234 -1.76 14.71 -11.45
CA ALA A 234 -2.41 13.92 -12.50
C ALA A 234 -3.12 12.69 -11.92
N VAL A 235 -2.46 11.95 -11.01
CA VAL A 235 -3.04 10.79 -10.32
C VAL A 235 -4.22 11.23 -9.46
N ALA A 236 -4.09 12.29 -8.65
CA ALA A 236 -5.18 12.83 -7.84
C ALA A 236 -6.38 13.27 -8.70
N ALA A 237 -6.14 13.94 -9.83
CA ALA A 237 -7.19 14.31 -10.76
C ALA A 237 -7.87 13.08 -11.39
N TYR A 238 -7.11 12.04 -11.74
CA TYR A 238 -7.66 10.81 -12.30
C TYR A 238 -8.56 10.06 -11.31
N THR A 239 -8.27 10.15 -10.01
CA THR A 239 -9.15 9.55 -8.97
C THR A 239 -10.53 10.18 -8.90
N LEU A 240 -10.70 11.41 -9.42
CA LEU A 240 -12.01 12.07 -9.49
C LEU A 240 -12.89 11.56 -10.64
N LYS A 241 -12.32 10.84 -11.60
CA LYS A 241 -13.02 10.34 -12.79
C LYS A 241 -14.35 9.64 -12.46
N PRO A 242 -14.45 8.67 -11.55
CA PRO A 242 -15.72 8.00 -11.24
C PRO A 242 -16.80 8.96 -10.74
N PHE A 243 -16.43 9.98 -9.97
CA PHE A 243 -17.37 10.98 -9.43
C PHE A 243 -17.86 11.92 -10.53
N VAL A 244 -16.96 12.39 -11.40
CA VAL A 244 -17.32 13.25 -12.53
C VAL A 244 -18.26 12.52 -13.48
N PHE A 245 -17.98 11.25 -13.83
CA PHE A 245 -18.85 10.47 -14.70
C PHE A 245 -20.23 10.20 -14.10
N ARG A 246 -20.31 9.98 -12.78
CA ARG A 246 -21.61 9.88 -12.09
C ARG A 246 -22.39 11.19 -12.16
N LEU A 247 -21.75 12.33 -11.96
CA LEU A 247 -22.40 13.66 -12.01
C LEU A 247 -22.87 14.01 -13.43
N VAL A 248 -22.13 13.59 -14.46
CA VAL A 248 -22.48 13.86 -15.87
C VAL A 248 -23.45 12.83 -16.44
N GLY A 249 -23.88 11.82 -15.63
CA GLY A 249 -24.85 10.78 -16.06
C GLY A 249 -24.28 9.77 -17.07
N ARG A 250 -22.96 9.75 -17.25
CA ARG A 250 -22.27 8.74 -18.04
C ARG A 250 -21.91 7.56 -17.14
N GLN A 251 -22.65 6.46 -17.26
CA GLN A 251 -22.20 5.19 -16.68
C GLN A 251 -20.89 4.80 -17.39
N THR A 252 -19.84 4.49 -16.64
CA THR A 252 -18.65 3.84 -17.16
C THR A 252 -19.07 2.52 -17.82
N GLY A 253 -18.62 2.28 -19.05
CA GLY A 253 -19.21 1.37 -20.03
C GLY A 253 -19.41 -0.12 -19.71
N GLU A 254 -19.32 -0.56 -18.45
CA GLU A 254 -19.57 -1.96 -18.07
C GLU A 254 -20.93 -2.17 -17.34
N THR A 255 -21.65 -1.10 -17.03
CA THR A 255 -22.97 -1.18 -16.35
C THR A 255 -24.12 -0.60 -17.20
N ALA A 256 -23.93 -0.37 -18.48
CA ALA A 256 -25.07 -0.13 -19.36
C ALA A 256 -25.84 -1.46 -19.49
N PRO A 257 -27.11 -1.57 -19.01
CA PRO A 257 -27.92 -2.71 -19.38
C PRO A 257 -27.99 -2.72 -20.89
N LEU A 258 -27.61 -3.84 -21.50
CA LEU A 258 -27.92 -4.11 -22.90
C LEU A 258 -29.44 -4.08 -23.00
N LEU A 259 -29.98 -2.94 -23.39
CA LEU A 259 -31.35 -2.84 -23.84
C LEU A 259 -31.44 -3.62 -25.14
N GLY A 260 -31.90 -4.85 -25.05
CA GLY A 260 -32.35 -5.69 -26.11
C GLY A 260 -33.68 -6.25 -25.74
#